data_215ccf26eb013a2354fae8f3a07a5103
#
_entry.id   215ccf26eb013a2354fae8f3a07a5103
#
_cell.length_a   1.000
_cell.length_b   1.000
_cell.length_c   1.000
_cell.angle_alpha   90.00
_cell.angle_beta   90.00
_cell.angle_gamma   90.00
#
_symmetry.space_group_name_H-M   'P 1'
#
loop_
_entity.id
_entity.type
_entity.pdbx_description
1 polymer ?
#
loop_
_entity_poly.entity_id
_entity_poly.type
_entity_poly.pdbx_seq_one_letter_code
_entity_poly.pdbx_strand_id
1 'polypeptide(L)'
;SLPNSSNVVAWTNGGINDYGGWNNLNLENNTIYYGGAFVIDSAGNSSDTIWGNGVYIDNEIPLTGLINDGQWILEMDYTPDSTSLEYSCEGFSDNVGIDYYELSIGTGNDTLNIQDWYQTENIENVVINNLNLNRNIQYITYMRAVDSAKNFSDIINTDGIYFDDSEPRVMEIKPDFGDSSKVLSI
;
A
#
# COMPACT_ATOMS: atom_id res chain seq x y z
N SER A 1 29.98 17.96 -11.69
CA SER A 1 29.71 19.32 -12.20
C SER A 1 28.64 19.95 -11.31
N LEU A 2 28.86 21.15 -10.85
CA LEU A 2 27.85 21.91 -10.13
C LEU A 2 26.61 22.06 -11.03
N PRO A 3 25.41 21.85 -10.51
CA PRO A 3 24.20 22.08 -11.29
C PRO A 3 24.16 23.53 -11.73
N ASN A 4 23.92 23.76 -13.00
CA ASN A 4 23.76 25.07 -13.61
C ASN A 4 22.37 25.59 -13.23
N SER A 5 22.16 25.96 -11.96
CA SER A 5 20.85 26.17 -11.40
C SER A 5 20.59 27.62 -11.05
N SER A 6 19.42 28.09 -11.40
CA SER A 6 18.78 29.22 -10.72
C SER A 6 18.59 28.82 -9.26
N ASN A 7 19.13 29.60 -8.31
CA ASN A 7 18.95 29.34 -6.90
C ASN A 7 17.46 29.49 -6.52
N VAL A 8 16.85 28.45 -6.00
CA VAL A 8 15.49 28.51 -5.41
C VAL A 8 15.51 29.43 -4.18
N VAL A 9 16.58 29.36 -3.41
CA VAL A 9 16.86 30.22 -2.27
C VAL A 9 18.22 30.84 -2.43
N ALA A 10 18.32 32.16 -2.26
CA ALA A 10 19.62 32.83 -2.22
C ALA A 10 20.41 32.44 -0.96
N TRP A 11 21.73 32.61 -1.03
CA TRP A 11 22.58 32.41 0.14
C TRP A 11 22.13 33.31 1.30
N THR A 12 21.86 32.70 2.45
CA THR A 12 21.40 33.35 3.65
C THR A 12 22.32 33.03 4.81
N ASN A 13 22.44 33.99 5.76
CA ASN A 13 23.22 33.75 6.97
C ASN A 13 22.44 32.82 7.91
N GLY A 14 22.95 31.59 8.11
CA GLY A 14 22.39 30.60 9.04
C GLY A 14 22.84 30.77 10.49
N GLY A 15 23.68 31.75 10.78
CA GLY A 15 24.30 31.92 12.11
C GLY A 15 25.35 30.83 12.37
N ILE A 16 25.48 30.43 13.63
CA ILE A 16 26.41 29.39 14.09
C ILE A 16 25.71 28.06 14.35
N ASN A 17 24.45 27.89 13.88
CA ASN A 17 23.70 26.67 14.05
C ASN A 17 24.23 25.57 13.11
N ASP A 18 24.16 24.35 13.55
CA ASP A 18 24.52 23.14 12.80
C ASP A 18 23.39 22.60 11.94
N TYR A 19 22.22 23.24 11.98
CA TYR A 19 21.05 22.91 11.16
C TYR A 19 20.39 24.18 10.63
N GLY A 20 19.73 24.04 9.49
CA GLY A 20 18.93 25.10 8.87
C GLY A 20 17.89 24.51 7.94
N GLY A 21 16.84 25.28 7.68
CA GLY A 21 15.78 24.85 6.78
C GLY A 21 14.98 26.02 6.24
N TRP A 22 14.30 25.78 5.14
CA TRP A 22 13.38 26.71 4.52
C TRP A 22 12.01 26.05 4.36
N ASN A 23 10.97 26.84 4.61
CA ASN A 23 9.58 26.41 4.42
C ASN A 23 8.98 27.13 3.21
N ASN A 24 7.88 26.59 2.71
CA ASN A 24 7.08 27.17 1.63
C ASN A 24 7.88 27.39 0.33
N LEU A 25 8.80 26.47 0.03
CA LEU A 25 9.51 26.47 -1.24
C LEU A 25 8.55 25.98 -2.34
N ASN A 26 8.60 26.64 -3.50
CA ASN A 26 7.92 26.15 -4.70
C ASN A 26 8.91 25.28 -5.47
N LEU A 27 8.89 23.97 -5.16
CA LEU A 27 9.77 22.97 -5.78
C LEU A 27 9.02 22.25 -6.90
N GLU A 28 9.70 22.03 -8.00
CA GLU A 28 9.16 21.35 -9.18
C GLU A 28 9.24 19.83 -8.97
N ASN A 29 8.16 19.13 -9.36
CA ASN A 29 8.13 17.68 -9.39
C ASN A 29 9.23 17.11 -10.32
N ASN A 30 9.66 15.88 -10.10
CA ASN A 30 10.68 15.19 -10.88
C ASN A 30 12.03 15.94 -10.96
N THR A 31 12.36 16.72 -9.92
CA THR A 31 13.55 17.57 -9.89
C THR A 31 14.38 17.31 -8.64
N ILE A 32 15.72 17.25 -8.81
CA ILE A 32 16.64 17.13 -7.67
C ILE A 32 17.13 18.50 -7.24
N TYR A 33 16.97 18.80 -5.96
CA TYR A 33 17.45 20.01 -5.31
C TYR A 33 18.62 19.73 -4.37
N TYR A 34 19.62 20.60 -4.39
CA TYR A 34 20.84 20.45 -3.61
C TYR A 34 20.95 21.57 -2.58
N GLY A 35 21.19 21.21 -1.33
CA GLY A 35 21.59 22.16 -0.29
C GLY A 35 23.10 22.36 -0.33
N GLY A 36 23.54 23.61 -0.26
CA GLY A 36 24.96 23.97 -0.13
C GLY A 36 25.21 24.77 1.14
N ALA A 37 26.42 24.62 1.71
CA ALA A 37 26.86 25.41 2.86
C ALA A 37 28.34 25.78 2.74
N PHE A 38 28.70 26.97 3.25
CA PHE A 38 30.07 27.39 3.51
C PHE A 38 30.11 28.19 4.79
N VAL A 39 31.27 28.30 5.39
CA VAL A 39 31.46 29.07 6.63
C VAL A 39 32.38 30.26 6.40
N ILE A 40 32.19 31.33 7.18
CA ILE A 40 33.03 32.53 7.18
C ILE A 40 33.59 32.67 8.58
N ASP A 41 34.90 32.85 8.72
CA ASP A 41 35.57 33.12 9.99
C ASP A 41 35.44 34.58 10.42
N SER A 42 35.89 34.89 11.65
CA SER A 42 35.83 36.26 12.19
C SER A 42 36.74 37.25 11.44
N ALA A 43 37.67 36.79 10.64
CA ALA A 43 38.53 37.60 9.80
C ALA A 43 37.94 37.87 8.41
N GLY A 44 36.81 37.23 8.09
CA GLY A 44 36.13 37.36 6.81
C GLY A 44 36.57 36.35 5.73
N ASN A 45 37.37 35.36 6.09
CA ASN A 45 37.76 34.29 5.15
C ASN A 45 36.63 33.27 5.02
N SER A 46 36.34 32.84 3.79
CA SER A 46 35.32 31.82 3.52
C SER A 46 35.94 30.46 3.23
N SER A 47 35.31 29.40 3.68
CA SER A 47 35.64 28.05 3.26
C SER A 47 35.18 27.77 1.82
N ASP A 48 35.60 26.63 1.28
CA ASP A 48 34.94 26.06 0.11
C ASP A 48 33.49 25.69 0.43
N THR A 49 32.65 25.70 -0.60
CA THR A 49 31.23 25.28 -0.46
C THR A 49 31.16 23.75 -0.48
N ILE A 50 30.48 23.20 0.52
CA ILE A 50 30.07 21.80 0.53
C ILE A 50 28.62 21.68 0.05
N TRP A 51 28.32 20.56 -0.61
CA TRP A 51 27.00 20.27 -1.15
C TRP A 51 26.47 18.95 -0.58
N GLY A 52 25.17 18.91 -0.30
CA GLY A 52 24.48 17.68 0.03
C GLY A 52 24.31 16.76 -1.20
N ASN A 53 23.85 15.54 -0.97
CA ASN A 53 23.62 14.53 -2.01
C ASN A 53 22.36 14.80 -2.85
N GLY A 54 21.58 15.82 -2.51
CA GLY A 54 20.36 16.18 -3.20
C GLY A 54 19.10 15.48 -2.63
N VAL A 55 17.97 16.14 -2.81
CA VAL A 55 16.64 15.61 -2.52
C VAL A 55 15.85 15.62 -3.81
N TYR A 56 15.35 14.46 -4.23
CA TYR A 56 14.43 14.33 -5.34
C TYR A 56 13.02 14.68 -4.88
N ILE A 57 12.34 15.54 -5.61
CA ILE A 57 10.96 15.92 -5.32
C ILE A 57 10.05 15.06 -6.17
N ASP A 58 9.20 14.33 -5.47
CA ASP A 58 8.16 13.52 -6.06
C ASP A 58 6.82 13.80 -5.36
N ASN A 59 5.83 14.15 -6.15
CA ASN A 59 4.45 14.37 -5.71
C ASN A 59 3.45 13.60 -6.60
N GLU A 60 3.94 12.65 -7.38
CA GLU A 60 3.11 11.71 -8.10
C GLU A 60 2.60 10.65 -7.13
N ILE A 61 1.36 10.26 -7.28
CA ILE A 61 0.80 9.16 -6.48
C ILE A 61 1.02 7.84 -7.23
N PRO A 62 1.25 6.73 -6.52
CA PRO A 62 1.34 5.43 -7.17
C PRO A 62 0.10 5.08 -7.99
N LEU A 63 0.30 4.43 -9.12
CA LEU A 63 -0.77 3.82 -9.90
C LEU A 63 -1.30 2.59 -9.16
N THR A 64 -2.62 2.48 -9.11
CA THR A 64 -3.29 1.34 -8.49
C THR A 64 -3.15 0.08 -9.33
N GLY A 65 -3.09 -1.06 -8.64
CA GLY A 65 -3.15 -2.38 -9.22
C GLY A 65 -4.51 -3.04 -9.05
N LEU A 66 -4.48 -4.35 -8.80
CA LEU A 66 -5.64 -5.20 -8.49
C LEU A 66 -5.40 -5.88 -7.15
N ILE A 67 -6.49 -6.20 -6.45
CA ILE A 67 -6.49 -7.02 -5.24
C ILE A 67 -7.59 -8.07 -5.38
N ASN A 68 -7.30 -9.33 -4.98
CA ASN A 68 -8.23 -10.45 -4.98
C ASN A 68 -8.32 -11.05 -3.57
N ASP A 69 -9.51 -11.50 -3.18
CA ASP A 69 -9.73 -12.36 -2.02
C ASP A 69 -9.18 -13.76 -2.34
N GLY A 70 -8.20 -14.23 -1.54
CA GLY A 70 -7.54 -15.51 -1.72
C GLY A 70 -6.10 -15.45 -2.22
N GLN A 71 -5.50 -16.64 -2.37
CA GLN A 71 -4.11 -16.78 -2.81
C GLN A 71 -3.99 -16.75 -4.34
N TRP A 72 -2.91 -16.12 -4.82
CA TRP A 72 -2.59 -16.02 -6.24
C TRP A 72 -3.68 -15.25 -7.00
N ILE A 73 -4.13 -15.77 -8.11
CA ILE A 73 -5.20 -15.22 -8.95
C ILE A 73 -6.56 -15.89 -8.71
N LEU A 74 -6.69 -16.67 -7.63
CA LEU A 74 -7.95 -17.33 -7.27
C LEU A 74 -8.81 -16.38 -6.45
N GLU A 75 -9.85 -15.88 -7.08
CA GLU A 75 -10.91 -15.15 -6.39
C GLU A 75 -11.74 -16.11 -5.52
N MET A 76 -11.98 -15.74 -4.27
CA MET A 76 -12.72 -16.56 -3.31
C MET A 76 -13.86 -15.78 -2.71
N ASP A 77 -15.09 -16.26 -2.91
CA ASP A 77 -16.30 -15.68 -2.28
C ASP A 77 -16.50 -16.16 -0.82
N TYR A 78 -15.89 -17.30 -0.44
CA TYR A 78 -16.09 -17.94 0.86
C TYR A 78 -14.79 -18.50 1.43
N THR A 79 -14.65 -18.37 2.76
CA THR A 79 -13.57 -19.01 3.53
C THR A 79 -14.16 -19.86 4.66
N PRO A 80 -13.62 -21.06 4.94
CA PRO A 80 -13.98 -21.84 6.13
C PRO A 80 -13.23 -21.40 7.40
N ASP A 81 -12.26 -20.49 7.30
CA ASP A 81 -11.47 -20.00 8.42
C ASP A 81 -12.02 -18.67 8.96
N SER A 82 -12.41 -18.67 10.23
CA SER A 82 -12.91 -17.47 10.92
C SER A 82 -11.82 -16.59 11.50
N THR A 83 -10.54 -17.00 11.40
CA THR A 83 -9.44 -16.37 12.13
C THR A 83 -8.41 -15.69 11.23
N SER A 84 -8.46 -15.97 9.93
CA SER A 84 -7.56 -15.36 8.95
C SER A 84 -8.24 -15.10 7.62
N LEU A 85 -7.71 -14.12 6.88
CA LEU A 85 -8.03 -13.87 5.49
C LEU A 85 -6.75 -13.76 4.68
N GLU A 86 -6.78 -14.25 3.46
CA GLU A 86 -5.66 -14.27 2.53
C GLU A 86 -5.98 -13.41 1.31
N TYR A 87 -4.97 -12.70 0.83
CA TYR A 87 -5.09 -11.79 -0.31
C TYR A 87 -3.91 -11.91 -1.24
N SER A 88 -4.15 -11.64 -2.50
CA SER A 88 -3.11 -11.45 -3.52
C SER A 88 -3.36 -10.15 -4.28
N CYS A 89 -2.29 -9.48 -4.67
CA CYS A 89 -2.39 -8.24 -5.43
C CYS A 89 -1.24 -8.12 -6.42
N GLU A 90 -1.49 -7.36 -7.49
CA GLU A 90 -0.53 -7.14 -8.56
C GLU A 90 -0.75 -5.80 -9.27
N GLY A 91 0.22 -5.37 -10.07
CA GLY A 91 0.06 -4.29 -11.02
C GLY A 91 0.23 -2.87 -10.46
N PHE A 92 0.54 -2.70 -9.17
CA PHE A 92 0.91 -1.39 -8.65
C PHE A 92 2.25 -0.94 -9.20
N SER A 93 2.39 0.35 -9.49
CA SER A 93 3.65 0.91 -9.97
C SER A 93 3.77 2.39 -9.63
N ASP A 94 5.02 2.85 -9.57
CA ASP A 94 5.34 4.24 -9.30
C ASP A 94 6.69 4.64 -9.94
N ASN A 95 6.90 5.94 -10.21
CA ASN A 95 8.12 6.48 -10.83
C ASN A 95 9.34 6.43 -9.92
N VAL A 96 9.17 6.50 -8.61
CA VAL A 96 10.25 6.35 -7.60
C VAL A 96 10.21 5.01 -6.88
N GLY A 97 9.23 4.17 -7.24
CA GLY A 97 9.02 2.83 -6.71
C GLY A 97 8.14 2.78 -5.47
N ILE A 98 7.46 1.66 -5.30
CA ILE A 98 6.63 1.38 -4.14
C ILE A 98 7.54 1.04 -2.94
N ASP A 99 7.27 1.63 -1.80
CA ASP A 99 7.95 1.37 -0.53
C ASP A 99 7.24 0.28 0.27
N TYR A 100 5.92 0.39 0.41
CA TYR A 100 5.09 -0.61 1.08
C TYR A 100 3.61 -0.48 0.66
N TYR A 101 2.82 -1.41 1.15
CA TYR A 101 1.37 -1.43 0.95
C TYR A 101 0.66 -1.37 2.30
N GLU A 102 -0.54 -0.85 2.30
CA GLU A 102 -1.43 -0.87 3.47
C GLU A 102 -2.74 -1.54 3.10
N LEU A 103 -3.19 -2.46 3.96
CA LEU A 103 -4.48 -3.13 3.86
C LEU A 103 -5.31 -2.86 5.11
N SER A 104 -6.62 -2.75 4.93
CA SER A 104 -7.59 -2.69 6.02
C SER A 104 -8.79 -3.58 5.69
N ILE A 105 -9.50 -4.04 6.70
CA ILE A 105 -10.68 -4.89 6.53
C ILE A 105 -11.88 -4.22 7.18
N GLY A 106 -12.98 -4.18 6.46
CA GLY A 106 -14.22 -3.63 6.94
C GLY A 106 -15.45 -4.43 6.51
N THR A 107 -16.61 -3.96 6.93
CA THR A 107 -17.91 -4.52 6.55
C THR A 107 -18.79 -3.41 5.98
N GLY A 108 -19.32 -3.60 4.78
CA GLY A 108 -20.18 -2.59 4.15
C GLY A 108 -19.46 -1.26 3.90
N ASN A 109 -19.94 -0.18 4.52
CA ASN A 109 -19.42 1.16 4.33
C ASN A 109 -18.33 1.58 5.33
N ASP A 110 -17.92 0.71 6.25
CA ASP A 110 -16.87 0.98 7.24
C ASP A 110 -15.61 0.20 6.90
N THR A 111 -14.60 0.91 6.46
CA THR A 111 -13.35 0.33 5.93
C THR A 111 -12.39 -0.15 7.02
N LEU A 112 -12.62 0.19 8.29
CA LEU A 112 -11.67 -0.02 9.37
C LEU A 112 -12.23 -0.81 10.56
N ASN A 113 -13.49 -1.25 10.51
CA ASN A 113 -14.18 -1.78 11.69
C ASN A 113 -13.77 -3.20 12.10
N ILE A 114 -13.01 -3.91 11.28
CA ILE A 114 -12.50 -5.27 11.54
C ILE A 114 -11.00 -5.26 11.75
N GLN A 115 -10.26 -4.63 10.84
CA GLN A 115 -8.81 -4.48 10.90
C GLN A 115 -8.43 -3.08 10.40
N ASP A 116 -7.76 -2.31 11.24
CA ASP A 116 -7.15 -1.04 10.85
C ASP A 116 -6.00 -1.26 9.87
N TRP A 117 -5.50 -0.20 9.26
CA TRP A 117 -4.43 -0.26 8.27
C TRP A 117 -3.24 -1.09 8.75
N TYR A 118 -2.98 -2.17 8.04
CA TYR A 118 -1.88 -3.10 8.25
C TYR A 118 -0.85 -2.94 7.14
N GLN A 119 0.38 -2.61 7.51
CA GLN A 119 1.47 -2.43 6.56
C GLN A 119 2.10 -3.77 6.16
N THR A 120 2.38 -3.95 4.88
CA THR A 120 3.11 -5.10 4.34
C THR A 120 3.99 -4.69 3.15
N GLU A 121 5.13 -5.35 3.00
CA GLU A 121 5.99 -5.24 1.82
C GLU A 121 5.70 -6.36 0.80
N ASN A 122 5.02 -7.42 1.24
CA ASN A 122 4.65 -8.55 0.40
C ASN A 122 3.27 -8.36 -0.21
N ILE A 123 3.13 -8.63 -1.50
CA ILE A 123 1.86 -8.55 -2.25
C ILE A 123 1.42 -9.88 -2.88
N GLU A 124 2.30 -10.87 -2.95
CA GLU A 124 1.96 -12.13 -3.61
C GLU A 124 1.03 -13.02 -2.77
N ASN A 125 1.23 -13.03 -1.45
CA ASN A 125 0.41 -13.79 -0.52
C ASN A 125 0.39 -13.06 0.83
N VAL A 126 -0.57 -12.20 1.03
CA VAL A 126 -0.77 -11.50 2.29
C VAL A 126 -1.77 -12.26 3.13
N VAL A 127 -1.39 -12.57 4.38
CA VAL A 127 -2.28 -13.23 5.33
C VAL A 127 -2.46 -12.34 6.55
N ILE A 128 -3.69 -11.95 6.83
CA ILE A 128 -4.07 -11.22 8.03
C ILE A 128 -4.69 -12.20 9.01
N ASN A 129 -4.03 -12.34 10.16
CA ASN A 129 -4.40 -13.30 11.20
C ASN A 129 -5.06 -12.61 12.41
N ASN A 130 -5.52 -13.43 13.36
CA ASN A 130 -6.17 -12.99 14.60
C ASN A 130 -7.49 -12.25 14.39
N LEU A 131 -8.18 -12.54 13.31
CA LEU A 131 -9.52 -12.07 13.03
C LEU A 131 -10.55 -12.84 13.86
N ASN A 132 -11.78 -12.32 13.93
CA ASN A 132 -12.92 -12.99 14.53
C ASN A 132 -14.13 -12.78 13.62
N LEU A 133 -14.17 -13.57 12.54
CA LEU A 133 -15.18 -13.44 11.50
C LEU A 133 -16.49 -14.13 11.92
N ASN A 134 -17.61 -13.53 11.57
CA ASN A 134 -18.95 -14.04 11.81
C ASN A 134 -19.62 -14.46 10.51
N ARG A 135 -20.47 -15.49 10.55
CA ARG A 135 -21.25 -15.94 9.41
C ARG A 135 -22.24 -14.87 8.93
N ASN A 136 -22.55 -14.88 7.64
CA ASN A 136 -23.50 -13.98 6.98
C ASN A 136 -23.07 -12.51 6.98
N ILE A 137 -21.80 -12.22 7.21
CA ILE A 137 -21.22 -10.89 7.08
C ILE A 137 -20.23 -10.94 5.90
N GLN A 138 -20.34 -9.98 5.00
CA GLN A 138 -19.37 -9.78 3.93
C GLN A 138 -18.22 -8.91 4.45
N TYR A 139 -17.00 -9.40 4.29
CA TYR A 139 -15.78 -8.71 4.65
C TYR A 139 -15.11 -8.20 3.38
N ILE A 140 -14.86 -6.91 3.33
CA ILE A 140 -14.25 -6.22 2.19
C ILE A 140 -12.86 -5.77 2.61
N THR A 141 -11.86 -6.10 1.80
CA THR A 141 -10.51 -5.61 2.02
C THR A 141 -10.23 -4.41 1.14
N TYR A 142 -9.66 -3.40 1.76
CA TYR A 142 -9.23 -2.16 1.13
C TYR A 142 -7.71 -2.11 1.11
N MET A 143 -7.15 -1.62 0.02
CA MET A 143 -5.71 -1.55 -0.17
C MET A 143 -5.28 -0.24 -0.83
N ARG A 144 -4.10 0.23 -0.44
CA ARG A 144 -3.38 1.31 -1.11
C ARG A 144 -1.88 1.05 -1.11
N ALA A 145 -1.18 1.57 -2.10
CA ALA A 145 0.27 1.59 -2.16
C ALA A 145 0.83 2.90 -1.61
N VAL A 146 2.04 2.84 -1.07
CA VAL A 146 2.80 4.00 -0.60
C VAL A 146 4.16 3.97 -1.28
N ASP A 147 4.54 5.06 -1.95
CA ASP A 147 5.83 5.18 -2.63
C ASP A 147 6.98 5.57 -1.69
N SER A 148 8.18 5.66 -2.25
CA SER A 148 9.37 6.05 -1.50
C SER A 148 9.37 7.52 -1.07
N ALA A 149 8.56 8.37 -1.69
CA ALA A 149 8.35 9.77 -1.31
C ALA A 149 7.21 9.95 -0.30
N LYS A 150 6.46 8.87 0.02
CA LYS A 150 5.31 8.80 0.95
C LYS A 150 4.02 9.38 0.38
N ASN A 151 3.86 9.40 -0.93
CA ASN A 151 2.57 9.61 -1.54
C ASN A 151 1.74 8.31 -1.49
N PHE A 152 0.42 8.45 -1.37
CA PHE A 152 -0.52 7.34 -1.32
C PHE A 152 -1.25 7.19 -2.65
N SER A 153 -1.41 5.96 -3.13
CA SER A 153 -2.31 5.68 -4.25
C SER A 153 -3.78 5.92 -3.87
N ASP A 154 -4.65 5.92 -4.84
CA ASP A 154 -6.07 5.71 -4.60
C ASP A 154 -6.30 4.36 -3.91
N ILE A 155 -7.38 4.28 -3.12
CA ILE A 155 -7.79 3.04 -2.45
C ILE A 155 -8.55 2.16 -3.44
N ILE A 156 -8.15 0.90 -3.53
CA ILE A 156 -8.91 -0.15 -4.21
C ILE A 156 -9.46 -1.14 -3.18
N ASN A 157 -10.41 -1.97 -3.58
CA ASN A 157 -11.01 -2.97 -2.70
C ASN A 157 -11.38 -4.25 -3.46
N THR A 158 -11.50 -5.35 -2.71
CA THR A 158 -12.07 -6.61 -3.17
C THR A 158 -13.59 -6.50 -3.29
N ASP A 159 -14.24 -7.45 -3.95
CA ASP A 159 -15.71 -7.54 -3.97
C ASP A 159 -16.26 -8.17 -2.68
N GLY A 160 -15.38 -8.80 -1.88
CA GLY A 160 -15.60 -9.21 -0.52
C GLY A 160 -15.93 -10.68 -0.32
N ILE A 161 -15.47 -11.23 0.79
CA ILE A 161 -15.52 -12.65 1.16
C ILE A 161 -16.46 -12.88 2.34
N TYR A 162 -17.13 -14.05 2.38
CA TYR A 162 -17.95 -14.51 3.50
C TYR A 162 -17.26 -15.65 4.26
N PHE A 163 -17.37 -15.65 5.58
CA PHE A 163 -17.02 -16.80 6.39
C PHE A 163 -18.20 -17.80 6.43
N ASP A 164 -17.93 -19.06 6.04
CA ASP A 164 -18.86 -20.17 6.14
C ASP A 164 -18.13 -21.48 6.46
N ASP A 165 -18.37 -22.01 7.64
CA ASP A 165 -17.89 -23.31 8.13
C ASP A 165 -19.02 -24.34 8.22
N SER A 166 -20.16 -24.11 7.54
CA SER A 166 -21.29 -25.01 7.55
C SER A 166 -21.06 -26.21 6.62
N GLU A 167 -21.34 -27.40 7.12
CA GLU A 167 -21.28 -28.61 6.31
C GLU A 167 -22.41 -28.65 5.29
N PRO A 168 -22.12 -29.04 4.03
CA PRO A 168 -23.17 -29.26 3.03
C PRO A 168 -24.12 -30.37 3.47
N ARG A 169 -25.40 -30.21 3.23
CA ARG A 169 -26.43 -31.20 3.58
C ARG A 169 -27.10 -31.72 2.35
N VAL A 170 -27.23 -33.06 2.26
CA VAL A 170 -28.08 -33.69 1.28
C VAL A 170 -29.54 -33.53 1.72
N MET A 171 -30.31 -32.74 0.98
CA MET A 171 -31.71 -32.46 1.32
C MET A 171 -32.63 -33.60 0.91
N GLU A 172 -32.48 -34.19 -0.28
CA GLU A 172 -33.30 -35.29 -0.81
C GLU A 172 -32.56 -36.03 -1.92
N ILE A 173 -32.60 -37.37 -1.87
CA ILE A 173 -32.22 -38.22 -2.99
C ILE A 173 -33.52 -38.82 -3.53
N LYS A 174 -33.98 -38.37 -4.71
CA LYS A 174 -35.13 -38.98 -5.40
C LYS A 174 -34.67 -40.17 -6.19
N PRO A 175 -35.16 -41.41 -5.92
CA PRO A 175 -34.85 -42.52 -6.77
C PRO A 175 -35.49 -42.28 -8.14
N ASP A 176 -34.71 -42.42 -9.20
CA ASP A 176 -35.22 -42.49 -10.56
C ASP A 176 -35.76 -43.90 -10.81
N PHE A 177 -37.05 -44.06 -10.81
CA PHE A 177 -37.72 -45.36 -11.07
C PHE A 177 -37.65 -45.80 -12.54
N GLY A 178 -36.97 -45.07 -13.40
CA GLY A 178 -36.90 -45.36 -14.85
C GLY A 178 -35.80 -46.31 -15.29
N ASP A 179 -34.75 -46.54 -14.50
CA ASP A 179 -33.64 -47.42 -14.89
C ASP A 179 -32.96 -48.03 -13.66
N SER A 180 -33.29 -49.30 -13.40
CA SER A 180 -32.71 -50.07 -12.29
C SER A 180 -31.23 -50.46 -12.46
N SER A 181 -30.57 -49.98 -13.51
CA SER A 181 -29.15 -50.27 -13.81
C SER A 181 -28.18 -49.13 -13.39
N LYS A 182 -28.67 -47.97 -12.96
CA LYS A 182 -27.83 -46.85 -12.53
C LYS A 182 -27.50 -46.93 -11.05
N VAL A 183 -26.27 -47.30 -10.76
CA VAL A 183 -25.70 -47.16 -9.40
C VAL A 183 -25.17 -45.72 -9.26
N LEU A 184 -25.74 -44.98 -8.33
CA LEU A 184 -25.14 -43.69 -7.89
C LEU A 184 -23.85 -44.03 -7.13
N SER A 185 -22.69 -43.70 -7.70
CA SER A 185 -21.44 -43.60 -6.96
C SER A 185 -21.33 -42.21 -6.40
N ILE A 186 -21.26 -42.12 -5.09
CA ILE A 186 -20.94 -40.90 -4.34
C ILE A 186 -19.44 -40.72 -4.28
#